data_822f9ce8ad6349cd470eb3526aed22bc
#
_entry.id   822f9ce8ad6349cd470eb3526aed22bc
#
_cell.length_a   1.000
_cell.length_b   1.000
_cell.length_c   1.000
_cell.angle_alpha   90.00
_cell.angle_beta   90.00
_cell.angle_gamma   90.00
#
_symmetry.space_group_name_H-M   'P 1'
#
loop_
_entity.id
_entity.type
_entity.pdbx_description
1 polymer ?
#
loop_
_entity_poly.entity_id
_entity_poly.type
_entity_poly.pdbx_seq_one_letter_code
_entity_poly.pdbx_strand_id
1 'polypeptide(L)'
;EDVRALWDKLGFDHEAFLGGVDLKYPAGEKDRTALEQIWTRPTCEVNGIWGGYNGAGFKTVIPSQAHAKVSFRLVGDQDPDQVRLAFRTYVREHLPSDCSVSFSKHGGSPALRLDFDSPELAKGRKALSDEWECEAALIGCGGSIPIVGDFKTMLGMDSMLVGFGLDDDKVHSPNEKYEMTSYHKGIRSWARILDELSRD
;
A
#
# COMPACT_ATOMS: atom_id res chain seq x y z
N GLU A 1 15.09 5.16 11.11
CA GLU A 1 14.91 6.29 12.06
C GLU A 1 14.74 7.61 11.31
N ASP A 2 15.49 7.87 10.24
CA ASP A 2 15.46 9.14 9.51
C ASP A 2 14.11 9.43 8.84
N VAL A 3 13.44 8.41 8.33
CA VAL A 3 12.13 8.55 7.68
C VAL A 3 11.02 8.88 8.68
N ARG A 4 11.07 8.35 9.91
CA ARG A 4 10.14 8.73 10.99
C ARG A 4 10.21 10.22 11.29
N ALA A 5 11.42 10.75 11.45
CA ALA A 5 11.62 12.17 11.76
C ALA A 5 11.07 13.09 10.66
N LEU A 6 11.03 12.63 9.40
CA LEU A 6 10.38 13.35 8.32
C LEU A 6 8.85 13.32 8.46
N TRP A 7 8.28 12.19 8.85
CA TRP A 7 6.83 12.03 8.99
C TRP A 7 6.26 12.72 10.22
N ASP A 8 7.03 12.81 11.31
CA ASP A 8 6.63 13.55 12.52
C ASP A 8 6.38 15.04 12.21
N LYS A 9 7.03 15.58 11.16
CA LYS A 9 6.85 16.96 10.72
C LYS A 9 5.59 17.19 9.88
N LEU A 10 4.92 16.15 9.42
CA LEU A 10 3.75 16.28 8.54
C LEU A 10 2.51 16.78 9.28
N GLY A 11 2.52 16.78 10.61
CA GLY A 11 1.35 17.17 11.39
C GLY A 11 0.14 16.26 11.16
N PHE A 12 0.37 14.97 10.89
CA PHE A 12 -0.68 14.02 10.59
C PHE A 12 -1.59 13.79 11.79
N ASP A 13 -2.87 14.04 11.60
CA ASP A 13 -3.90 13.81 12.61
C ASP A 13 -4.41 12.35 12.56
N HIS A 14 -3.86 11.51 13.44
CA HIS A 14 -4.22 10.10 13.54
C HIS A 14 -5.69 9.87 13.90
N GLU A 15 -6.26 10.71 14.76
CA GLU A 15 -7.65 10.58 15.20
C GLU A 15 -8.62 10.94 14.08
N ALA A 16 -8.35 12.04 13.37
CA ALA A 16 -9.14 12.44 12.21
C ALA A 16 -9.07 11.40 11.08
N PHE A 17 -7.88 10.86 10.81
CA PHE A 17 -7.69 9.83 9.78
C PHE A 17 -8.47 8.55 10.10
N LEU A 18 -8.34 8.02 11.31
CA LEU A 18 -9.07 6.82 11.73
C LEU A 18 -10.58 7.09 11.84
N GLY A 19 -10.96 8.28 12.34
CA GLY A 19 -12.36 8.71 12.44
C GLY A 19 -13.05 8.83 11.09
N GLY A 20 -12.32 9.12 10.02
CA GLY A 20 -12.83 9.16 8.64
C GLY A 20 -13.41 7.82 8.13
N VAL A 21 -13.04 6.72 8.80
CA VAL A 21 -13.55 5.36 8.55
C VAL A 21 -14.18 4.71 9.78
N ASP A 22 -14.62 5.54 10.74
CA ASP A 22 -15.25 5.11 12.00
C ASP A 22 -14.39 4.18 12.87
N LEU A 23 -13.07 4.28 12.77
CA LEU A 23 -12.12 3.55 13.60
C LEU A 23 -11.60 4.44 14.74
N LYS A 24 -11.32 3.83 15.89
CA LYS A 24 -10.65 4.48 17.03
C LYS A 24 -9.19 4.07 17.19
N TYR A 25 -8.84 2.89 16.70
CA TYR A 25 -7.51 2.31 16.82
C TYR A 25 -7.11 1.66 15.52
N PRO A 26 -5.83 1.75 15.13
CA PRO A 26 -5.32 1.03 13.97
C PRO A 26 -5.34 -0.49 14.24
N ALA A 27 -5.68 -1.27 13.22
CA ALA A 27 -5.81 -2.72 13.32
C ALA A 27 -4.54 -3.50 12.94
N GLY A 28 -3.47 -2.80 12.56
CA GLY A 28 -2.22 -3.39 12.12
C GLY A 28 -1.29 -3.84 13.25
N GLU A 29 -0.01 -3.84 12.97
CA GLU A 29 1.04 -4.27 13.89
C GLU A 29 1.07 -3.40 15.15
N LYS A 30 1.14 -4.03 16.33
CA LYS A 30 1.24 -3.32 17.60
C LYS A 30 2.53 -2.50 17.66
N ASP A 31 2.48 -1.43 18.47
CA ASP A 31 3.61 -0.51 18.69
C ASP A 31 4.09 0.22 17.41
N ARG A 32 3.20 0.34 16.41
CA ARG A 32 3.41 1.12 15.19
C ARG A 32 2.33 2.19 15.03
N THR A 33 2.73 3.36 14.55
CA THR A 33 1.78 4.41 14.22
C THR A 33 0.94 4.03 13.00
N ALA A 34 -0.21 4.69 12.78
CA ALA A 34 -1.02 4.45 11.59
C ALA A 34 -0.23 4.69 10.29
N LEU A 35 0.59 5.75 10.24
CA LEU A 35 1.46 6.03 9.09
C LEU A 35 2.48 4.91 8.84
N GLU A 36 3.14 4.41 9.89
CA GLU A 36 4.06 3.28 9.73
C GLU A 36 3.35 2.05 9.20
N GLN A 37 2.14 1.76 9.71
CA GLN A 37 1.36 0.60 9.28
C GLN A 37 0.96 0.68 7.80
N ILE A 38 0.54 1.84 7.31
CA ILE A 38 0.09 2.01 5.92
C ILE A 38 1.24 2.21 4.94
N TRP A 39 2.40 2.72 5.38
CA TRP A 39 3.50 3.10 4.48
C TRP A 39 4.69 2.14 4.50
N THR A 40 4.95 1.46 5.62
CA THR A 40 6.20 0.70 5.78
C THR A 40 6.05 -0.70 6.34
N ARG A 41 4.86 -1.08 6.75
CA ARG A 41 4.66 -2.41 7.30
C ARG A 41 3.90 -3.30 6.32
N PRO A 42 4.29 -4.57 6.23
CA PRO A 42 3.56 -5.52 5.41
C PRO A 42 2.19 -5.80 6.02
N THR A 43 1.25 -6.20 5.17
CA THR A 43 -0.09 -6.57 5.61
C THR A 43 -0.47 -7.97 5.17
N CYS A 44 -1.45 -8.55 5.86
CA CYS A 44 -2.07 -9.83 5.51
C CYS A 44 -3.58 -9.66 5.66
N GLU A 45 -4.28 -9.55 4.53
CA GLU A 45 -5.72 -9.34 4.51
C GLU A 45 -6.47 -10.60 4.12
N VAL A 46 -7.54 -10.91 4.84
CA VAL A 46 -8.53 -11.90 4.44
C VAL A 46 -9.57 -11.21 3.57
N ASN A 47 -9.43 -11.32 2.25
CA ASN A 47 -10.32 -10.67 1.27
C ASN A 47 -11.65 -11.40 1.08
N GLY A 48 -11.75 -12.63 1.54
CA GLY A 48 -12.96 -13.42 1.53
C GLY A 48 -12.82 -14.65 2.37
N ILE A 49 -13.90 -15.03 3.04
CA ILE A 49 -14.02 -16.26 3.80
C ILE A 49 -15.42 -16.83 3.61
N TRP A 50 -15.52 -18.12 3.33
CA TRP A 50 -16.81 -18.76 3.17
C TRP A 50 -16.70 -20.25 3.50
N GLY A 51 -17.82 -20.84 3.84
CA GLY A 51 -17.97 -22.26 4.16
C GLY A 51 -19.34 -22.53 4.74
N GLY A 52 -19.68 -23.81 4.88
CA GLY A 52 -20.96 -24.20 5.42
C GLY A 52 -22.14 -23.94 4.48
N TYR A 53 -23.34 -23.92 5.05
CA TYR A 53 -24.58 -23.63 4.34
C TYR A 53 -24.83 -22.13 4.31
N ASN A 54 -24.99 -21.57 3.12
CA ASN A 54 -25.20 -20.15 2.87
C ASN A 54 -26.53 -19.84 2.15
N GLY A 55 -27.44 -20.82 2.05
CA GLY A 55 -28.79 -20.62 1.53
C GLY A 55 -29.75 -20.02 2.58
N ALA A 56 -31.00 -19.80 2.20
CA ALA A 56 -32.01 -19.31 3.11
C ALA A 56 -32.35 -20.34 4.21
N GLY A 57 -32.60 -19.84 5.45
CA GLY A 57 -32.92 -20.65 6.61
C GLY A 57 -31.67 -21.30 7.26
N PHE A 58 -31.87 -22.36 7.99
CA PHE A 58 -30.83 -23.08 8.72
C PHE A 58 -30.62 -24.50 8.17
N LYS A 59 -29.38 -24.96 8.22
CA LYS A 59 -29.03 -26.33 8.01
C LYS A 59 -28.13 -26.84 9.13
N THR A 60 -28.62 -27.75 9.93
CA THR A 60 -27.88 -28.32 11.07
C THR A 60 -26.90 -29.36 10.58
N VAL A 61 -25.76 -28.94 10.04
CA VAL A 61 -24.71 -29.78 9.50
C VAL A 61 -23.33 -29.21 9.76
N ILE A 62 -22.36 -30.07 10.04
CA ILE A 62 -20.95 -29.68 10.17
C ILE A 62 -20.41 -29.52 8.73
N PRO A 63 -19.86 -28.34 8.39
CA PRO A 63 -19.27 -28.12 7.07
C PRO A 63 -18.06 -29.04 6.84
N SER A 64 -17.98 -29.59 5.63
CA SER A 64 -16.82 -30.40 5.21
C SER A 64 -15.68 -29.56 4.63
N GLN A 65 -15.95 -28.30 4.28
CA GLN A 65 -14.98 -27.40 3.64
C GLN A 65 -15.14 -25.98 4.14
N ALA A 66 -14.00 -25.27 4.24
CA ALA A 66 -13.91 -23.84 4.45
C ALA A 66 -12.88 -23.24 3.48
N HIS A 67 -13.12 -22.04 3.05
CA HIS A 67 -12.30 -21.35 2.04
C HIS A 67 -11.95 -19.95 2.52
N ALA A 68 -10.75 -19.48 2.17
CA ALA A 68 -10.36 -18.11 2.36
C ALA A 68 -9.57 -17.59 1.15
N LYS A 69 -9.74 -16.31 0.84
CA LYS A 69 -8.86 -15.55 -0.06
C LYS A 69 -8.00 -14.67 0.81
N VAL A 70 -6.69 -14.78 0.63
CA VAL A 70 -5.72 -14.01 1.41
C VAL A 70 -4.78 -13.29 0.47
N SER A 71 -4.55 -12.01 0.72
CA SER A 71 -3.55 -11.20 0.02
C SER A 71 -2.57 -10.58 1.00
N PHE A 72 -1.43 -10.20 0.47
CA PHE A 72 -0.36 -9.55 1.24
C PHE A 72 0.07 -8.27 0.51
N ARG A 73 0.26 -7.19 1.25
CA ARG A 73 1.03 -6.05 0.81
C ARG A 73 2.47 -6.25 1.27
N LEU A 74 3.41 -6.16 0.34
CA LEU A 74 4.82 -6.37 0.62
C LEU A 74 5.55 -5.04 0.79
N VAL A 75 6.63 -5.06 1.55
CA VAL A 75 7.46 -3.88 1.80
C VAL A 75 8.95 -4.23 1.70
N GLY A 76 9.77 -3.22 1.45
CA GLY A 76 11.21 -3.38 1.36
C GLY A 76 11.63 -4.40 0.31
N ASP A 77 12.45 -5.36 0.72
CA ASP A 77 13.02 -6.38 -0.15
C ASP A 77 12.29 -7.74 -0.03
N GLN A 78 11.03 -7.73 0.38
CA GLN A 78 10.25 -8.96 0.52
C GLN A 78 9.97 -9.60 -0.85
N ASP A 79 10.37 -10.86 -0.96
CA ASP A 79 10.11 -11.69 -2.13
C ASP A 79 8.73 -12.35 -2.04
N PRO A 80 7.85 -12.19 -3.04
CA PRO A 80 6.48 -12.73 -3.02
C PRO A 80 6.43 -14.26 -2.98
N ASP A 81 7.41 -14.96 -3.55
CA ASP A 81 7.44 -16.43 -3.51
C ASP A 81 7.88 -16.93 -2.14
N GLN A 82 8.81 -16.23 -1.48
CA GLN A 82 9.19 -16.56 -0.10
C GLN A 82 8.04 -16.30 0.89
N VAL A 83 7.35 -15.18 0.76
CA VAL A 83 6.17 -14.90 1.60
C VAL A 83 5.07 -15.94 1.39
N ARG A 84 4.83 -16.32 0.13
CA ARG A 84 3.85 -17.38 -0.21
C ARG A 84 4.27 -18.73 0.40
N LEU A 85 5.53 -19.08 0.31
CA LEU A 85 6.06 -20.32 0.89
C LEU A 85 5.87 -20.33 2.41
N ALA A 86 6.28 -19.25 3.08
CA ALA A 86 6.15 -19.10 4.53
C ALA A 86 4.69 -19.21 4.99
N PHE A 87 3.77 -18.51 4.32
CA PHE A 87 2.35 -18.57 4.59
C PHE A 87 1.79 -20.00 4.44
N ARG A 88 2.13 -20.68 3.34
CA ARG A 88 1.67 -22.06 3.10
C ARG A 88 2.21 -23.04 4.12
N THR A 89 3.45 -22.87 4.53
CA THR A 89 4.08 -23.68 5.57
C THR A 89 3.38 -23.45 6.89
N TYR A 90 3.18 -22.18 7.29
CA TYR A 90 2.45 -21.84 8.50
C TYR A 90 1.05 -22.45 8.56
N VAL A 91 0.28 -22.35 7.48
CA VAL A 91 -1.07 -22.93 7.42
C VAL A 91 -1.02 -24.45 7.61
N ARG A 92 -0.07 -25.16 6.95
CA ARG A 92 0.05 -26.62 7.10
C ARG A 92 0.43 -27.05 8.51
N GLU A 93 1.31 -26.30 9.16
CA GLU A 93 1.77 -26.59 10.52
C GLU A 93 0.69 -26.38 11.58
N HIS A 94 -0.29 -25.49 11.30
CA HIS A 94 -1.39 -25.18 12.21
C HIS A 94 -2.72 -25.86 11.84
N LEU A 95 -2.72 -26.65 10.76
CA LEU A 95 -3.90 -27.40 10.34
C LEU A 95 -4.10 -28.62 11.27
N PRO A 96 -5.34 -28.92 11.70
CA PRO A 96 -5.62 -30.16 12.41
C PRO A 96 -5.19 -31.37 11.60
N SER A 97 -4.74 -32.45 12.29
CA SER A 97 -4.13 -33.63 11.66
C SER A 97 -5.08 -34.41 10.75
N ASP A 98 -6.38 -34.27 10.97
CA ASP A 98 -7.46 -34.88 10.19
C ASP A 98 -7.98 -33.99 9.06
N CYS A 99 -7.39 -32.84 8.86
CA CYS A 99 -7.73 -31.90 7.79
C CYS A 99 -6.67 -31.89 6.69
N SER A 100 -7.08 -31.47 5.50
CA SER A 100 -6.20 -31.24 4.37
C SER A 100 -6.39 -29.83 3.82
N VAL A 101 -5.33 -29.26 3.23
CA VAL A 101 -5.39 -27.94 2.60
C VAL A 101 -4.86 -27.99 1.16
N SER A 102 -5.56 -27.33 0.27
CA SER A 102 -5.11 -27.04 -1.09
C SER A 102 -4.95 -25.54 -1.30
N PHE A 103 -3.98 -25.13 -2.11
CA PHE A 103 -3.70 -23.75 -2.42
C PHE A 103 -3.74 -23.52 -3.92
N SER A 104 -4.51 -22.52 -4.35
CA SER A 104 -4.39 -21.97 -5.68
C SER A 104 -3.25 -20.97 -5.74
N LYS A 105 -2.65 -20.77 -6.92
CA LYS A 105 -1.60 -19.78 -7.14
C LYS A 105 -2.19 -18.60 -7.91
N HIS A 106 -2.00 -17.41 -7.35
CA HIS A 106 -2.16 -16.14 -8.06
C HIS A 106 -0.80 -15.47 -8.23
N GLY A 107 -0.68 -14.54 -9.15
CA GLY A 107 0.52 -13.74 -9.35
C GLY A 107 0.90 -12.94 -8.11
N GLY A 108 2.08 -12.38 -8.12
CA GLY A 108 2.58 -11.44 -7.13
C GLY A 108 3.75 -10.69 -7.71
N SER A 109 3.91 -9.44 -7.29
CA SER A 109 5.03 -8.59 -7.66
C SER A 109 5.82 -8.22 -6.41
N PRO A 110 7.15 -8.09 -6.50
CA PRO A 110 7.95 -7.64 -5.36
C PRO A 110 7.58 -6.21 -4.97
N ALA A 111 7.85 -5.86 -3.74
CA ALA A 111 7.84 -4.46 -3.32
C ALA A 111 8.98 -3.71 -4.00
N LEU A 112 8.84 -2.40 -4.15
CA LEU A 112 9.86 -1.54 -4.68
C LEU A 112 10.37 -0.61 -3.58
N ARG A 113 11.68 -0.53 -3.47
CA ARG A 113 12.36 0.48 -2.66
C ARG A 113 13.15 1.40 -3.58
N LEU A 114 12.87 2.70 -3.47
CA LEU A 114 13.62 3.76 -4.15
C LEU A 114 14.76 4.26 -3.26
N ASP A 115 15.80 4.77 -3.88
CA ASP A 115 16.84 5.52 -3.20
C ASP A 115 16.32 6.92 -2.89
N PHE A 116 16.19 7.22 -1.59
CA PHE A 116 15.70 8.53 -1.11
C PHE A 116 16.70 9.67 -1.35
N ASP A 117 17.96 9.35 -1.60
CA ASP A 117 19.04 10.32 -1.80
C ASP A 117 19.33 10.56 -3.29
N SER A 118 18.51 10.03 -4.21
CA SER A 118 18.73 10.24 -5.65
C SER A 118 18.58 11.69 -6.05
N PRO A 119 19.47 12.22 -6.91
CA PRO A 119 19.39 13.60 -7.41
C PRO A 119 18.07 13.90 -8.12
N GLU A 120 17.53 12.94 -8.85
CA GLU A 120 16.26 13.06 -9.57
C GLU A 120 15.09 13.24 -8.61
N LEU A 121 15.10 12.50 -7.52
CA LEU A 121 14.08 12.63 -6.47
C LEU A 121 14.18 14.00 -5.78
N ALA A 122 15.39 14.48 -5.54
CA ALA A 122 15.61 15.83 -4.96
C ALA A 122 15.09 16.93 -5.91
N LYS A 123 15.34 16.82 -7.23
CA LYS A 123 14.81 17.76 -8.25
C LYS A 123 13.27 17.71 -8.27
N GLY A 124 12.66 16.53 -8.24
CA GLY A 124 11.21 16.37 -8.19
C GLY A 124 10.59 16.99 -6.93
N ARG A 125 11.19 16.74 -5.75
CA ARG A 125 10.75 17.35 -4.48
C ARG A 125 10.81 18.86 -4.53
N LYS A 126 11.90 19.43 -5.05
CA LYS A 126 12.04 20.87 -5.21
C LYS A 126 10.92 21.46 -6.09
N ALA A 127 10.68 20.87 -7.26
CA ALA A 127 9.65 21.32 -8.19
C ALA A 127 8.24 21.28 -7.57
N LEU A 128 7.94 20.24 -6.80
CA LEU A 128 6.69 20.11 -6.06
C LEU A 128 6.59 21.18 -4.96
N SER A 129 7.64 21.36 -4.18
CA SER A 129 7.66 22.32 -3.09
C SER A 129 7.44 23.75 -3.59
N ASP A 130 8.07 24.10 -4.73
CA ASP A 130 7.92 25.41 -5.37
C ASP A 130 6.47 25.65 -5.87
N GLU A 131 5.80 24.64 -6.41
CA GLU A 131 4.41 24.80 -6.88
C GLU A 131 3.39 24.84 -5.75
N TRP A 132 3.65 24.06 -4.69
CA TRP A 132 2.69 23.92 -3.59
C TRP A 132 2.95 24.86 -2.42
N GLU A 133 4.06 25.60 -2.46
CA GLU A 133 4.48 26.54 -1.40
C GLU A 133 4.63 25.86 -0.03
N CYS A 134 4.94 24.57 -0.04
CA CYS A 134 5.21 23.77 1.14
C CYS A 134 6.19 22.66 0.80
N GLU A 135 6.89 22.11 1.78
CA GLU A 135 7.87 21.05 1.57
C GLU A 135 7.16 19.76 1.11
N ALA A 136 7.56 19.24 -0.05
CA ALA A 136 7.04 17.97 -0.55
C ALA A 136 7.55 16.79 0.29
N ALA A 137 6.64 15.96 0.77
CA ALA A 137 6.93 14.82 1.61
C ALA A 137 7.32 13.58 0.80
N LEU A 138 8.25 12.80 1.33
CA LEU A 138 8.51 11.44 0.89
C LEU A 138 7.66 10.49 1.73
N ILE A 139 6.76 9.79 1.07
CA ILE A 139 5.84 8.87 1.74
C ILE A 139 6.01 7.45 1.22
N GLY A 140 5.66 6.46 2.04
CA GLY A 140 5.43 5.11 1.55
C GLY A 140 4.06 5.00 0.88
N CYS A 141 3.90 4.01 0.02
CA CYS A 141 2.61 3.74 -0.62
C CYS A 141 2.32 2.24 -0.59
N GLY A 142 1.21 1.84 0.01
CA GLY A 142 0.71 0.47 -0.02
C GLY A 142 0.00 0.10 -1.32
N GLY A 143 -0.13 1.02 -2.26
CA GLY A 143 -0.71 0.79 -3.58
C GLY A 143 0.14 -0.13 -4.46
N SER A 144 -0.50 -0.84 -5.38
CA SER A 144 0.18 -1.73 -6.33
C SER A 144 0.23 -1.11 -7.71
N ILE A 145 1.44 -0.85 -8.20
CA ILE A 145 1.70 -0.48 -9.59
C ILE A 145 2.80 -1.42 -10.11
N PRO A 146 2.47 -2.68 -10.48
CA PRO A 146 3.45 -3.72 -10.76
C PRO A 146 4.49 -3.35 -11.82
N ILE A 147 4.09 -2.58 -12.84
CA ILE A 147 4.97 -2.14 -13.93
C ILE A 147 6.19 -1.34 -13.44
N VAL A 148 6.11 -0.68 -12.28
CA VAL A 148 7.24 0.06 -11.69
C VAL A 148 8.39 -0.88 -11.33
N GLY A 149 8.04 -2.07 -10.81
CA GLY A 149 9.00 -3.14 -10.57
C GLY A 149 9.66 -3.66 -11.85
N ASP A 150 8.88 -3.78 -12.93
CA ASP A 150 9.39 -4.19 -14.24
C ASP A 150 10.34 -3.14 -14.81
N PHE A 151 10.04 -1.86 -14.69
CA PHE A 151 10.96 -0.79 -15.11
C PHE A 151 12.30 -0.86 -14.37
N LYS A 152 12.25 -1.10 -13.06
CA LYS A 152 13.48 -1.27 -12.26
C LYS A 152 14.28 -2.49 -12.70
N THR A 153 13.64 -3.65 -12.83
CA THR A 153 14.34 -4.92 -13.05
C THR A 153 14.75 -5.14 -14.51
N MET A 154 13.95 -4.70 -15.47
CA MET A 154 14.19 -4.94 -16.90
C MET A 154 14.95 -3.79 -17.56
N LEU A 155 14.72 -2.55 -17.13
CA LEU A 155 15.30 -1.36 -17.75
C LEU A 155 16.35 -0.67 -16.87
N GLY A 156 16.49 -1.07 -15.60
CA GLY A 156 17.36 -0.40 -14.64
C GLY A 156 16.91 1.03 -14.30
N MET A 157 15.60 1.34 -14.50
CA MET A 157 15.04 2.67 -14.32
C MET A 157 14.28 2.75 -13.00
N ASP A 158 14.53 3.79 -12.23
CA ASP A 158 13.69 4.15 -11.10
C ASP A 158 12.47 4.95 -11.55
N SER A 159 11.39 4.84 -10.79
CA SER A 159 10.13 5.53 -11.08
C SER A 159 9.76 6.43 -9.92
N MET A 160 9.70 7.73 -10.16
CA MET A 160 9.19 8.70 -9.21
C MET A 160 7.66 8.71 -9.27
N LEU A 161 7.02 8.24 -8.23
CA LEU A 161 5.56 8.27 -8.10
C LEU A 161 5.14 9.57 -7.43
N VAL A 162 4.30 10.35 -8.09
CA VAL A 162 3.85 11.66 -7.63
C VAL A 162 2.33 11.62 -7.50
N GLY A 163 1.83 11.87 -6.29
CA GLY A 163 0.40 11.85 -5.98
C GLY A 163 -0.11 13.22 -5.55
N PHE A 164 -1.34 13.54 -5.95
CA PHE A 164 -2.04 14.79 -5.64
C PHE A 164 -3.44 14.53 -5.03
N GLY A 165 -3.74 13.28 -4.71
CA GLY A 165 -4.98 12.89 -4.08
C GLY A 165 -5.06 13.32 -2.62
N LEU A 166 -6.28 13.50 -2.12
CA LEU A 166 -6.59 13.83 -0.73
C LEU A 166 -7.23 12.62 -0.04
N ASP A 167 -7.14 12.55 1.28
CA ASP A 167 -7.69 11.45 2.07
C ASP A 167 -9.22 11.34 1.92
N ASP A 168 -9.91 12.46 1.67
CA ASP A 168 -11.35 12.51 1.47
C ASP A 168 -11.82 12.30 0.02
N ASP A 169 -10.90 12.00 -0.90
CA ASP A 169 -11.23 11.72 -2.31
C ASP A 169 -12.01 10.41 -2.50
N LYS A 170 -12.07 9.57 -1.48
CA LYS A 170 -12.80 8.29 -1.49
C LYS A 170 -12.39 7.37 -2.64
N VAL A 171 -11.09 7.28 -2.88
CA VAL A 171 -10.51 6.46 -3.95
C VAL A 171 -11.03 5.02 -3.88
N HIS A 172 -11.48 4.48 -5.03
CA HIS A 172 -12.08 3.16 -5.20
C HIS A 172 -13.40 2.95 -4.45
N SER A 173 -14.11 4.02 -4.08
CA SER A 173 -15.39 3.91 -3.40
C SER A 173 -16.49 4.76 -4.04
N PRO A 174 -17.77 4.58 -3.68
CA PRO A 174 -18.85 5.42 -4.20
C PRO A 174 -18.62 6.90 -3.91
N ASN A 175 -18.98 7.75 -4.88
CA ASN A 175 -18.78 9.21 -4.85
C ASN A 175 -17.30 9.62 -4.77
N GLU A 176 -16.41 8.87 -5.39
CA GLU A 176 -15.03 9.28 -5.61
C GLU A 176 -14.97 10.65 -6.26
N LYS A 177 -14.13 11.52 -5.75
CA LYS A 177 -13.90 12.87 -6.28
C LYS A 177 -12.41 13.11 -6.57
N TYR A 178 -12.15 14.19 -7.27
CA TYR A 178 -10.80 14.74 -7.43
C TYR A 178 -10.85 16.25 -7.32
N GLU A 179 -10.04 16.84 -6.47
CA GLU A 179 -10.04 18.28 -6.25
C GLU A 179 -9.49 19.04 -7.46
N MET A 180 -10.25 20.04 -7.94
CA MET A 180 -9.84 20.85 -9.09
C MET A 180 -8.55 21.63 -8.84
N THR A 181 -8.32 22.05 -7.61
CA THR A 181 -7.04 22.67 -7.21
C THR A 181 -5.89 21.69 -7.39
N SER A 182 -6.04 20.44 -6.92
CA SER A 182 -5.06 19.37 -7.11
C SER A 182 -4.82 19.07 -8.58
N TYR A 183 -5.88 19.06 -9.39
CA TYR A 183 -5.78 18.87 -10.84
C TYR A 183 -4.92 19.96 -11.50
N HIS A 184 -5.24 21.22 -11.28
CA HIS A 184 -4.52 22.34 -11.91
C HIS A 184 -3.08 22.47 -11.39
N LYS A 185 -2.87 22.33 -10.08
CA LYS A 185 -1.51 22.33 -9.50
C LYS A 185 -0.72 21.11 -9.96
N GLY A 186 -1.35 19.94 -10.09
CA GLY A 186 -0.72 18.73 -10.61
C GLY A 186 -0.16 18.91 -12.02
N ILE A 187 -0.92 19.53 -12.93
CA ILE A 187 -0.45 19.85 -14.28
C ILE A 187 0.81 20.73 -14.23
N ARG A 188 0.79 21.79 -13.43
CA ARG A 188 1.96 22.68 -13.29
C ARG A 188 3.14 22.01 -12.61
N SER A 189 2.85 21.14 -11.62
CA SER A 189 3.88 20.32 -10.96
C SER A 189 4.64 19.46 -11.96
N TRP A 190 3.94 18.78 -12.85
CA TRP A 190 4.58 17.95 -13.90
C TRP A 190 5.43 18.79 -14.85
N ALA A 191 4.96 19.96 -15.26
CA ALA A 191 5.76 20.85 -16.10
C ALA A 191 7.06 21.29 -15.39
N ARG A 192 6.99 21.62 -14.10
CA ARG A 192 8.16 22.00 -13.29
C ARG A 192 9.10 20.82 -13.05
N ILE A 193 8.58 19.62 -12.78
CA ILE A 193 9.40 18.42 -12.60
C ILE A 193 10.20 18.13 -13.87
N LEU A 194 9.55 18.15 -15.04
CA LEU A 194 10.22 17.91 -16.30
C LEU A 194 11.29 18.98 -16.61
N ASP A 195 11.01 20.23 -16.30
CA ASP A 195 11.99 21.32 -16.45
C ASP A 195 13.19 21.11 -15.50
N GLU A 196 12.98 20.82 -14.21
CA GLU A 196 14.08 20.56 -13.27
C GLU A 196 14.88 19.31 -13.64
N LEU A 197 14.25 18.25 -14.11
CA LEU A 197 14.95 17.04 -14.57
C LEU A 197 15.78 17.26 -15.85
N SER A 198 15.39 18.22 -16.69
CA SER A 198 16.12 18.56 -17.92
C SER A 198 17.39 19.40 -17.70
N ARG A 199 17.56 19.93 -16.50
CA ARG A 199 18.73 20.73 -16.12
C ARG A 199 19.86 19.84 -15.63
N ASP A 200 21.06 20.03 -16.12
CA ASP A 200 22.28 19.33 -15.69
C ASP A 200 22.65 19.63 -14.23
#